data_cec3e0764d20ebcac6ff3c3d26786f74
#
_entry.id   cec3e0764d20ebcac6ff3c3d26786f74
#
_cell.length_a   1.000
_cell.length_b   1.000
_cell.length_c   1.000
_cell.angle_alpha   90.00
_cell.angle_beta   90.00
_cell.angle_gamma   90.00
#
_symmetry.space_group_name_H-M   'P 1'
#
loop_
_entity.id
_entity.type
_entity.pdbx_description
1 polymer ?
#
loop_
_entity_poly.entity_id
_entity_poly.type
_entity_poly.pdbx_seq_one_letter_code
_entity_poly.pdbx_strand_id
1 'polypeptide(L)'
;KIGRLPTWVALPSGLASGSLIVALIGMYWDISLHIDQGRDPGPLANPAHYFILAGLFGVLCSGVIAIALTGEDRPSPSAVRLPNRWWSPLGAIVICTCGAVSLIAFPLDDIWHRIFGQDVTLWGPTHLLLIGGATFSILGAWILHAEGVLVGEGTLLEPVEYIEGLIA
;
A
#
# COMPACT_ATOMS: atom_id res chain seq x y z
N LYS A 1 0.23 -22.54 -2.39
CA LYS A 1 -1.06 -22.08 -1.83
C LYS A 1 -0.95 -21.99 -0.32
N ILE A 2 -1.53 -20.97 0.27
CA ILE A 2 -1.67 -20.81 1.72
C ILE A 2 -3.18 -20.84 1.99
N GLY A 3 -3.67 -21.92 2.59
CA GLY A 3 -5.10 -22.18 2.65
C GLY A 3 -5.71 -22.37 1.25
N ARG A 4 -6.81 -21.65 0.97
CA ARG A 4 -7.46 -21.67 -0.36
C ARG A 4 -6.90 -20.64 -1.33
N LEU A 5 -6.14 -19.64 -0.84
CA LEU A 5 -5.61 -18.55 -1.65
C LEU A 5 -4.30 -18.91 -2.35
N PRO A 6 -4.07 -18.39 -3.57
CA PRO A 6 -2.76 -18.44 -4.22
C PRO A 6 -1.68 -17.73 -3.39
N THR A 7 -0.43 -18.17 -3.52
CA THR A 7 0.70 -17.58 -2.75
C THR A 7 0.93 -16.11 -3.10
N TRP A 8 0.71 -15.74 -4.38
CA TRP A 8 0.84 -14.37 -4.86
C TRP A 8 -0.22 -13.41 -4.29
N VAL A 9 -1.24 -13.94 -3.58
CA VAL A 9 -2.24 -13.16 -2.84
C VAL A 9 -1.99 -13.24 -1.34
N ALA A 10 -1.93 -14.47 -0.79
CA ALA A 10 -1.95 -14.67 0.67
C ALA A 10 -0.75 -14.02 1.36
N LEU A 11 0.46 -14.20 0.80
CA LEU A 11 1.69 -13.63 1.38
C LEU A 11 1.71 -12.09 1.26
N PRO A 12 1.49 -11.49 0.08
CA PRO A 12 1.47 -10.03 -0.04
C PRO A 12 0.36 -9.37 0.76
N SER A 13 -0.86 -9.92 0.78
CA SER A 13 -1.96 -9.37 1.57
C SER A 13 -1.65 -9.36 3.06
N GLY A 14 -1.07 -10.44 3.58
CA GLY A 14 -0.63 -10.52 4.96
C GLY A 14 0.46 -9.48 5.27
N LEU A 15 1.46 -9.34 4.39
CA LEU A 15 2.52 -8.37 4.53
C LEU A 15 1.97 -6.93 4.47
N ALA A 16 1.10 -6.61 3.51
CA ALA A 16 0.48 -5.29 3.40
C ALA A 16 -0.29 -4.93 4.67
N SER A 17 -1.12 -5.86 5.18
CA SER A 17 -1.92 -5.63 6.38
C SER A 17 -1.05 -5.42 7.62
N GLY A 18 -0.03 -6.25 7.83
CA GLY A 18 0.92 -6.09 8.93
C GLY A 18 1.70 -4.78 8.84
N SER A 19 2.13 -4.41 7.64
CA SER A 19 2.85 -3.16 7.38
C SER A 19 1.99 -1.92 7.63
N LEU A 20 0.73 -1.94 7.24
CA LEU A 20 -0.22 -0.86 7.55
C LEU A 20 -0.46 -0.70 9.04
N ILE A 21 -0.53 -1.81 9.80
CA ILE A 21 -0.64 -1.74 11.26
C ILE A 21 0.61 -1.08 11.87
N VAL A 22 1.81 -1.43 11.39
CA VAL A 22 3.07 -0.82 11.84
C VAL A 22 3.08 0.68 11.52
N ALA A 23 2.70 1.08 10.30
CA ALA A 23 2.59 2.49 9.92
C ALA A 23 1.57 3.25 10.78
N LEU A 24 0.43 2.64 11.07
CA LEU A 24 -0.63 3.22 11.92
C LEU A 24 -0.14 3.45 13.35
N ILE A 25 0.55 2.48 13.94
CA ILE A 25 1.17 2.64 15.27
C ILE A 25 2.16 3.81 15.25
N GLY A 26 3.02 3.87 14.22
CA GLY A 26 3.95 4.98 14.03
C GLY A 26 3.24 6.32 13.95
N MET A 27 2.18 6.43 13.17
CA MET A 27 1.40 7.65 12.99
C MET A 27 0.77 8.13 14.31
N TYR A 28 0.15 7.24 15.08
CA TYR A 28 -0.42 7.62 16.38
C TYR A 28 0.64 8.06 17.37
N TRP A 29 1.78 7.40 17.38
CA TRP A 29 2.91 7.79 18.23
C TRP A 29 3.47 9.15 17.81
N ASP A 30 3.63 9.39 16.52
CA ASP A 30 4.08 10.64 15.95
C ASP A 30 3.16 11.82 16.32
N ILE A 31 1.85 11.65 16.14
CA ILE A 31 0.86 12.65 16.55
C ILE A 31 0.98 12.96 18.05
N SER A 32 1.15 11.94 18.89
CA SER A 32 1.32 12.12 20.33
C SER A 32 2.56 12.95 20.67
N LEU A 33 3.69 12.67 20.01
CA LEU A 33 4.94 13.44 20.20
C LEU A 33 4.80 14.89 19.74
N HIS A 34 4.14 15.14 18.61
CA HIS A 34 3.90 16.51 18.11
C HIS A 34 2.99 17.32 19.01
N ILE A 35 1.98 16.70 19.63
CA ILE A 35 1.11 17.37 20.61
C ILE A 35 1.91 17.73 21.88
N ASP A 36 2.79 16.87 22.34
CA ASP A 36 3.51 17.02 23.60
C ASP A 36 4.77 17.88 23.46
N GLN A 37 5.53 17.72 22.39
CA GLN A 37 6.87 18.28 22.21
C GLN A 37 6.97 19.32 21.09
N GLY A 38 5.91 19.45 20.26
CA GLY A 38 5.90 20.34 19.09
C GLY A 38 6.70 19.76 17.92
N ARG A 39 7.32 20.66 17.13
CA ARG A 39 8.00 20.31 15.88
C ARG A 39 9.29 19.52 16.13
N ASP A 40 9.51 18.52 15.30
CA ASP A 40 10.75 17.75 15.27
C ASP A 40 11.96 18.59 14.84
N PRO A 41 13.14 18.35 15.41
CA PRO A 41 14.40 18.99 14.95
C PRO A 41 14.83 18.49 13.57
N GLY A 42 14.28 17.38 13.08
CA GLY A 42 14.51 16.82 11.75
C GLY A 42 13.73 15.55 11.51
N PRO A 43 13.51 15.16 10.24
CA PRO A 43 12.59 14.09 9.87
C PRO A 43 13.00 12.71 10.41
N LEU A 44 14.26 12.48 10.70
CA LEU A 44 14.76 11.23 11.26
C LEU A 44 15.11 11.33 12.76
N ALA A 45 14.85 12.47 13.41
CA ALA A 45 15.05 12.64 14.84
C ALA A 45 13.89 12.07 15.68
N ASN A 46 12.71 11.93 15.07
CA ASN A 46 11.55 11.37 15.70
C ASN A 46 11.51 9.84 15.49
N PRO A 47 11.52 9.03 16.58
CA PRO A 47 11.54 7.58 16.46
C PRO A 47 10.26 7.00 15.84
N ALA A 48 9.13 7.69 15.94
CA ALA A 48 7.86 7.25 15.35
C ALA A 48 7.93 7.20 13.82
N HIS A 49 8.70 8.08 13.20
CA HIS A 49 8.91 8.12 11.75
C HIS A 49 9.51 6.83 11.20
N TYR A 50 10.36 6.12 11.97
CA TYR A 50 10.90 4.82 11.53
C TYR A 50 9.81 3.76 11.40
N PHE A 51 8.78 3.78 12.25
CA PHE A 51 7.64 2.88 12.15
C PHE A 51 6.78 3.23 10.94
N ILE A 52 6.53 4.51 10.69
CA ILE A 52 5.80 4.99 9.51
C ILE A 52 6.53 4.52 8.25
N LEU A 53 7.83 4.84 8.14
CA LEU A 53 8.65 4.48 6.96
C LEU A 53 8.74 2.97 6.76
N ALA A 54 8.97 2.19 7.83
CA ALA A 54 9.04 0.74 7.76
C ALA A 54 7.71 0.15 7.28
N GLY A 55 6.58 0.65 7.80
CA GLY A 55 5.27 0.23 7.37
C GLY A 55 4.98 0.57 5.91
N LEU A 56 5.21 1.81 5.49
CA LEU A 56 5.00 2.23 4.09
C LEU A 56 5.91 1.48 3.11
N PHE A 57 7.16 1.25 3.49
CA PHE A 57 8.09 0.45 2.70
C PHE A 57 7.62 -1.01 2.58
N GLY A 58 7.12 -1.58 3.67
CA GLY A 58 6.54 -2.93 3.67
C GLY A 58 5.30 -3.03 2.77
N VAL A 59 4.45 -1.98 2.71
CA VAL A 59 3.34 -1.90 1.76
C VAL A 59 3.85 -1.95 0.32
N LEU A 60 4.84 -1.13 -0.04
CA LEU A 60 5.44 -1.16 -1.37
C LEU A 60 6.02 -2.54 -1.70
N CYS A 61 6.79 -3.12 -0.77
CA CYS A 61 7.37 -4.45 -0.93
C CYS A 61 6.29 -5.52 -1.15
N SER A 62 5.14 -5.41 -0.48
CA SER A 62 4.05 -6.38 -0.66
C SER A 62 3.54 -6.42 -2.10
N GLY A 63 3.33 -5.25 -2.72
CA GLY A 63 2.93 -5.15 -4.12
C GLY A 63 4.00 -5.72 -5.07
N VAL A 64 5.27 -5.38 -4.83
CA VAL A 64 6.40 -5.92 -5.62
C VAL A 64 6.49 -7.44 -5.50
N ILE A 65 6.31 -7.99 -4.31
CA ILE A 65 6.31 -9.45 -4.07
C ILE A 65 5.15 -10.11 -4.81
N ALA A 66 3.95 -9.51 -4.82
CA ALA A 66 2.81 -10.04 -5.58
C ALA A 66 3.16 -10.15 -7.07
N ILE A 67 3.75 -9.11 -7.66
CA ILE A 67 4.20 -9.11 -9.06
C ILE A 67 5.29 -10.17 -9.30
N ALA A 68 6.27 -10.26 -8.42
CA ALA A 68 7.37 -11.20 -8.56
C ALA A 68 6.89 -12.67 -8.47
N LEU A 69 5.87 -12.96 -7.67
CA LEU A 69 5.31 -14.30 -7.52
C LEU A 69 4.42 -14.72 -8.69
N THR A 70 3.94 -13.80 -9.52
CA THR A 70 3.21 -14.10 -10.76
C THR A 70 4.14 -14.24 -11.97
N GLY A 71 5.18 -13.41 -12.05
CA GLY A 71 6.17 -13.50 -13.11
C GLY A 71 5.57 -13.41 -14.52
N GLU A 72 5.82 -14.44 -15.35
CA GLU A 72 5.32 -14.52 -16.74
C GLU A 72 3.93 -15.15 -16.84
N ASP A 73 3.42 -15.73 -15.77
CA ASP A 73 2.10 -16.36 -15.74
C ASP A 73 1.00 -15.30 -15.52
N ARG A 74 -0.06 -15.34 -16.33
CA ARG A 74 -1.22 -14.49 -16.15
C ARG A 74 -2.04 -14.97 -14.94
N PRO A 75 -2.04 -14.22 -13.80
CA PRO A 75 -2.62 -14.70 -12.56
C PRO A 75 -4.15 -14.60 -12.51
N SER A 76 -4.73 -13.62 -13.22
CA SER A 76 -6.17 -13.31 -13.21
C SER A 76 -6.61 -12.67 -14.53
N PRO A 77 -7.91 -12.64 -14.84
CA PRO A 77 -8.43 -11.93 -16.03
C PRO A 77 -8.15 -10.43 -16.01
N SER A 78 -8.11 -9.78 -14.83
CA SER A 78 -7.81 -8.36 -14.62
C SER A 78 -6.32 -8.03 -14.67
N ALA A 79 -5.45 -9.05 -14.70
CA ALA A 79 -4.01 -8.84 -14.68
C ALA A 79 -3.52 -8.03 -15.89
N VAL A 80 -2.61 -7.11 -15.63
CA VAL A 80 -2.00 -6.22 -16.61
C VAL A 80 -0.63 -6.76 -17.03
N ARG A 81 -0.37 -6.76 -18.35
CA ARG A 81 0.92 -7.18 -18.88
C ARG A 81 1.93 -6.03 -18.78
N LEU A 82 3.05 -6.28 -18.13
CA LEU A 82 4.16 -5.33 -18.00
C LEU A 82 5.11 -5.42 -19.22
N PRO A 83 5.91 -4.35 -19.49
CA PRO A 83 6.81 -4.31 -20.66
C PRO A 83 7.86 -5.44 -20.70
N ASN A 84 8.25 -5.97 -19.55
CA ASN A 84 9.23 -7.07 -19.39
C ASN A 84 8.63 -8.49 -19.57
N ARG A 85 7.42 -8.59 -20.15
CA ARG A 85 6.63 -9.83 -20.31
C ARG A 85 5.98 -10.37 -19.03
N TRP A 86 6.25 -9.79 -17.89
CA TRP A 86 5.62 -10.16 -16.63
C TRP A 86 4.16 -9.71 -16.59
N TRP A 87 3.41 -10.38 -15.75
CA TRP A 87 2.03 -10.01 -15.45
C TRP A 87 1.95 -9.48 -14.03
N SER A 88 1.13 -8.47 -13.86
CA SER A 88 0.83 -7.92 -12.53
C SER A 88 -0.64 -8.05 -12.24
N PRO A 89 -1.03 -8.61 -11.09
CA PRO A 89 -2.39 -8.45 -10.59
C PRO A 89 -2.74 -6.96 -10.49
N LEU A 90 -3.97 -6.59 -10.78
CA LEU A 90 -4.40 -5.19 -10.71
C LEU A 90 -4.23 -4.63 -9.29
N GLY A 91 -4.60 -5.42 -8.27
CA GLY A 91 -4.43 -5.05 -6.87
C GLY A 91 -2.98 -4.75 -6.51
N ALA A 92 -2.02 -5.51 -7.06
CA ALA A 92 -0.60 -5.29 -6.81
C ALA A 92 -0.10 -3.95 -7.40
N ILE A 93 -0.61 -3.56 -8.58
CA ILE A 93 -0.30 -2.24 -9.18
C ILE A 93 -0.79 -1.12 -8.25
N VAL A 94 -2.01 -1.23 -7.75
CA VAL A 94 -2.58 -0.23 -6.83
C VAL A 94 -1.74 -0.14 -5.55
N ILE A 95 -1.39 -1.28 -4.94
CA ILE A 95 -0.54 -1.31 -3.74
C ILE A 95 0.82 -0.65 -4.01
N CYS A 96 1.49 -1.02 -5.10
CA CYS A 96 2.78 -0.43 -5.46
C CYS A 96 2.69 1.09 -5.67
N THR A 97 1.70 1.55 -6.43
CA THR A 97 1.51 2.98 -6.71
C THR A 97 1.22 3.76 -5.44
N CYS A 98 0.29 3.28 -4.63
CA CYS A 98 -0.09 3.93 -3.38
C CYS A 98 1.04 3.92 -2.34
N GLY A 99 1.75 2.80 -2.21
CA GLY A 99 2.93 2.70 -1.34
C GLY A 99 4.06 3.63 -1.77
N ALA A 100 4.33 3.72 -3.08
CA ALA A 100 5.33 4.63 -3.61
C ALA A 100 4.94 6.11 -3.39
N VAL A 101 3.68 6.48 -3.62
CA VAL A 101 3.17 7.84 -3.36
C VAL A 101 3.35 8.20 -1.89
N SER A 102 2.97 7.32 -0.95
CA SER A 102 3.14 7.57 0.48
C SER A 102 4.61 7.72 0.87
N LEU A 103 5.51 6.87 0.36
CA LEU A 103 6.94 6.97 0.65
C LEU A 103 7.56 8.26 0.11
N ILE A 104 7.15 8.71 -1.08
CA ILE A 104 7.61 9.98 -1.67
C ILE A 104 7.02 11.16 -0.89
N ALA A 105 5.79 11.04 -0.41
CA ALA A 105 5.15 12.10 0.38
C ALA A 105 5.91 12.40 1.69
N PHE A 106 6.57 11.42 2.30
CA PHE A 106 7.31 11.61 3.55
C PHE A 106 8.41 12.68 3.44
N PRO A 107 9.40 12.60 2.52
CA PRO A 107 10.38 13.67 2.36
C PRO A 107 9.77 14.97 1.84
N LEU A 108 8.68 14.92 1.07
CA LEU A 108 7.97 16.13 0.63
C LEU A 108 7.31 16.85 1.82
N ASP A 109 6.88 16.12 2.83
CA ASP A 109 6.29 16.66 4.03
C ASP A 109 7.32 17.46 4.87
N ASP A 110 8.54 16.95 5.02
CA ASP A 110 9.63 17.72 5.65
C ASP A 110 9.93 19.02 4.89
N ILE A 111 9.95 18.96 3.56
CA ILE A 111 10.16 20.17 2.71
C ILE A 111 9.00 21.14 2.88
N TRP A 112 7.75 20.64 2.90
CA TRP A 112 6.56 21.45 3.11
C TRP A 112 6.63 22.20 4.42
N HIS A 113 6.94 21.53 5.51
CA HIS A 113 7.06 22.14 6.84
C HIS A 113 8.22 23.14 6.96
N ARG A 114 9.28 22.97 6.18
CA ARG A 114 10.38 23.98 6.12
C ARG A 114 9.97 25.26 5.41
N ILE A 115 9.10 25.20 4.42
CA ILE A 115 8.68 26.33 3.59
C ILE A 115 7.50 27.07 4.23
N PHE A 116 6.48 26.34 4.68
CA PHE A 116 5.19 26.88 5.09
C PHE A 116 4.97 26.84 6.61
N GLY A 117 5.85 26.22 7.35
CA GLY A 117 5.69 25.97 8.77
C GLY A 117 4.97 24.66 9.05
N GLN A 118 4.84 24.30 10.33
CA GLN A 118 4.17 23.09 10.74
C GLN A 118 2.66 23.22 10.59
N ASP A 119 2.04 22.24 9.96
CA ASP A 119 0.60 22.16 9.87
C ASP A 119 -0.01 21.84 11.23
N VAL A 120 -1.06 22.58 11.59
CA VAL A 120 -1.85 22.31 12.80
C VAL A 120 -2.96 21.27 12.55
N THR A 121 -3.07 20.75 11.33
CA THR A 121 -4.09 19.79 10.92
C THR A 121 -3.51 18.73 10.01
N LEU A 122 -4.18 17.57 9.92
CA LEU A 122 -3.84 16.49 8.99
C LEU A 122 -4.23 16.79 7.52
N TRP A 123 -4.77 17.97 7.24
CA TRP A 123 -5.26 18.36 5.91
C TRP A 123 -4.20 19.04 5.03
N GLY A 124 -2.93 19.06 5.46
CA GLY A 124 -1.83 19.49 4.60
C GLY A 124 -1.72 18.60 3.36
N PRO A 125 -1.33 19.14 2.18
CA PRO A 125 -1.29 18.37 0.94
C PRO A 125 -0.35 17.16 1.00
N THR A 126 0.76 17.27 1.70
CA THR A 126 1.74 16.20 1.90
C THR A 126 1.22 15.13 2.86
N HIS A 127 0.54 15.52 3.93
CA HIS A 127 -0.17 14.59 4.81
C HIS A 127 -1.27 13.83 4.06
N LEU A 128 -2.05 14.51 3.20
CA LEU A 128 -3.08 13.86 2.39
C LEU A 128 -2.49 12.83 1.42
N LEU A 129 -1.33 13.11 0.82
CA LEU A 129 -0.63 12.14 -0.03
C LEU A 129 -0.13 10.94 0.78
N LEU A 130 0.45 11.18 1.95
CA LEU A 130 1.00 10.14 2.81
C LEU A 130 -0.10 9.23 3.35
N ILE A 131 -1.10 9.81 4.03
CA ILE A 131 -2.22 9.08 4.63
C ILE A 131 -3.14 8.52 3.55
N GLY A 132 -3.41 9.30 2.50
CA GLY A 132 -4.24 8.89 1.37
C GLY A 132 -3.64 7.71 0.63
N GLY A 133 -2.34 7.74 0.31
CA GLY A 133 -1.67 6.61 -0.32
C GLY A 133 -1.71 5.35 0.55
N ALA A 134 -1.43 5.46 1.87
CA ALA A 134 -1.55 4.34 2.79
C ALA A 134 -3.00 3.79 2.83
N THR A 135 -4.00 4.66 2.87
CA THR A 135 -5.42 4.27 2.90
C THR A 135 -5.85 3.60 1.59
N PHE A 136 -5.50 4.17 0.44
CA PHE A 136 -5.84 3.57 -0.86
C PHE A 136 -5.10 2.26 -1.14
N SER A 137 -3.98 1.99 -0.46
CA SER A 137 -3.33 0.68 -0.54
C SER A 137 -4.20 -0.45 0.07
N ILE A 138 -5.12 -0.14 0.98
CA ILE A 138 -6.11 -1.09 1.50
C ILE A 138 -7.05 -1.54 0.39
N LEU A 139 -7.50 -0.60 -0.46
CA LEU A 139 -8.30 -0.93 -1.65
C LEU A 139 -7.52 -1.85 -2.59
N GLY A 140 -6.22 -1.56 -2.81
CA GLY A 140 -5.35 -2.44 -3.58
C GLY A 140 -5.23 -3.85 -3.00
N ALA A 141 -5.09 -3.96 -1.68
CA ALA A 141 -5.05 -5.25 -1.00
C ALA A 141 -6.38 -6.01 -1.09
N TRP A 142 -7.51 -5.29 -1.02
CA TRP A 142 -8.83 -5.87 -1.21
C TRP A 142 -9.02 -6.39 -2.65
N ILE A 143 -8.64 -5.61 -3.67
CA ILE A 143 -8.68 -6.04 -5.07
C ILE A 143 -7.81 -7.29 -5.26
N LEU A 144 -6.58 -7.29 -4.75
CA LEU A 144 -5.68 -8.43 -4.83
C LEU A 144 -6.30 -9.69 -4.20
N HIS A 145 -6.96 -9.53 -3.05
CA HIS A 145 -7.64 -10.62 -2.38
C HIS A 145 -8.81 -11.16 -3.21
N ALA A 146 -9.65 -10.27 -3.76
CA ALA A 146 -10.77 -10.64 -4.62
C ALA A 146 -10.30 -11.37 -5.89
N GLU A 147 -9.21 -10.90 -6.53
CA GLU A 147 -8.58 -11.60 -7.65
C GLU A 147 -8.19 -13.04 -7.27
N GLY A 148 -7.62 -13.22 -6.08
CA GLY A 148 -7.20 -14.54 -5.61
C GLY A 148 -8.35 -15.48 -5.26
N VAL A 149 -9.43 -14.99 -4.70
CA VAL A 149 -10.63 -15.78 -4.39
C VAL A 149 -11.26 -16.30 -5.67
N LEU A 150 -11.52 -15.42 -6.64
CA LEU A 150 -12.14 -15.79 -7.92
C LEU A 150 -11.34 -16.84 -8.69
N VAL A 151 -10.01 -16.70 -8.72
CA VAL A 151 -9.14 -17.70 -9.36
C VAL A 151 -9.04 -18.98 -8.53
N GLY A 152 -9.09 -18.88 -7.21
CA GLY A 152 -9.03 -20.02 -6.29
C GLY A 152 -10.25 -20.94 -6.37
N GLU A 153 -11.40 -20.39 -6.70
CA GLU A 153 -12.68 -21.12 -6.88
C GLU A 153 -12.80 -21.78 -8.27
N GLY A 154 -11.85 -21.54 -9.15
CA GLY A 154 -11.84 -22.12 -10.51
C GLY A 154 -12.85 -21.45 -11.46
N THR A 155 -13.37 -20.30 -11.07
CA THR A 155 -14.30 -19.51 -11.88
C THR A 155 -13.51 -18.75 -12.94
N LEU A 156 -13.40 -19.32 -14.14
CA LEU A 156 -12.94 -18.58 -15.33
C LEU A 156 -14.12 -17.74 -15.81
N LEU A 157 -14.41 -16.66 -15.10
CA LEU A 157 -15.43 -15.70 -15.52
C LEU A 157 -14.91 -14.94 -16.76
N GLU A 158 -15.83 -14.67 -17.68
CA GLU A 158 -15.56 -13.68 -18.74
C GLU A 158 -15.18 -12.33 -18.09
N PRO A 159 -14.34 -11.51 -18.76
CA PRO A 159 -13.82 -10.26 -18.16
C PRO A 159 -14.89 -9.32 -17.60
N VAL A 160 -16.10 -9.32 -18.19
CA VAL A 160 -17.21 -8.47 -17.73
C VAL A 160 -17.80 -9.01 -16.42
N GLU A 161 -18.05 -10.31 -16.35
CA GLU A 161 -18.58 -10.97 -15.13
C GLU A 161 -17.56 -10.87 -13.97
N TYR A 162 -16.27 -10.90 -14.31
CA TYR A 162 -15.21 -10.72 -13.33
C TYR A 162 -15.24 -9.34 -12.68
N ILE A 163 -15.43 -8.27 -13.47
CA ILE A 163 -15.50 -6.89 -12.97
C ILE A 163 -16.77 -6.71 -12.13
N GLU A 164 -17.90 -7.26 -12.57
CA GLU A 164 -19.15 -7.22 -11.83
C GLU A 164 -19.02 -7.92 -10.46
N GLY A 165 -18.33 -9.07 -10.40
CA GLY A 165 -18.04 -9.78 -9.16
C GLY A 165 -17.08 -9.04 -8.22
N LEU A 166 -16.23 -8.12 -8.72
CA LEU A 166 -15.37 -7.27 -7.91
C LEU A 166 -16.12 -6.09 -7.27
N ILE A 167 -17.25 -5.69 -7.85
CA ILE A 167 -18.03 -4.51 -7.44
C ILE A 167 -19.24 -4.90 -6.56
N ALA A 168 -19.70 -6.15 -6.66
CA ALA A 168 -20.81 -6.70 -5.86
C ALA A 168 -20.32 -7.09 -4.45
#